data_e7066450843c747c9618aa9bf8f11726
#
_entry.id   e7066450843c747c9618aa9bf8f11726
#
_cell.length_a   1.000
_cell.length_b   1.000
_cell.length_c   1.000
_cell.angle_alpha   90.00
_cell.angle_beta   90.00
_cell.angle_gamma   90.00
#
_symmetry.space_group_name_H-M   'P 1'
#
loop_
_entity.id
_entity.type
_entity.pdbx_description
1 polymer ?
#
loop_
_entity_poly.entity_id
_entity_poly.type
_entity_poly.pdbx_seq_one_letter_code
_entity_poly.pdbx_strand_id
1 'polypeptide(L)'
;MTDLPAPFIERTRRLLGDDYPRFAESLESESPTSIRLNPSKSTPTGTIGDPVLWARHGFYLSSRPTFTFDPRLHAGAYYVQEAASMFLNRVIRQYVHEPVRYLDLCAAPGGKSTEAVAS
;
A
#
# COMPACT_ATOMS: atom_id res chain seq x y z
N MET A 1 -18.68 9.17 -13.56
CA MET A 1 -18.00 8.42 -14.66
C MET A 1 -16.71 9.17 -14.97
N THR A 2 -15.58 8.56 -14.72
CA THR A 2 -14.27 9.16 -14.99
C THR A 2 -14.10 9.27 -16.50
N ASP A 3 -13.97 10.51 -17.03
CA ASP A 3 -13.77 10.74 -18.47
C ASP A 3 -12.33 10.36 -18.84
N LEU A 4 -12.14 9.09 -19.17
CA LEU A 4 -10.82 8.55 -19.54
C LEU A 4 -10.49 8.89 -20.99
N PRO A 5 -9.25 9.30 -21.31
CA PRO A 5 -8.83 9.58 -22.68
C PRO A 5 -8.99 8.35 -23.59
N ALA A 6 -9.53 8.56 -24.80
CA ALA A 6 -9.76 7.47 -25.76
C ALA A 6 -8.50 6.60 -26.05
N PRO A 7 -7.29 7.18 -26.22
CA PRO A 7 -6.08 6.38 -26.39
C PRO A 7 -5.74 5.49 -25.19
N PHE A 8 -6.05 5.93 -23.96
CA PHE A 8 -5.88 5.12 -22.76
C PHE A 8 -6.84 3.92 -22.77
N ILE A 9 -8.12 4.19 -23.06
CA ILE A 9 -9.16 3.15 -23.14
C ILE A 9 -8.77 2.08 -24.15
N GLU A 10 -8.40 2.49 -25.36
CA GLU A 10 -8.03 1.57 -26.44
C GLU A 10 -6.82 0.70 -26.08
N ARG A 11 -5.75 1.34 -25.57
CA ARG A 11 -4.53 0.64 -25.15
C ARG A 11 -4.81 -0.35 -24.02
N THR A 12 -5.55 0.07 -23.01
CA THR A 12 -5.80 -0.75 -21.81
C THR A 12 -6.73 -1.91 -22.15
N ARG A 13 -7.74 -1.68 -22.99
CA ARG A 13 -8.63 -2.74 -23.48
C ARG A 13 -7.85 -3.79 -24.27
N ARG A 14 -6.89 -3.38 -25.08
CA ARG A 14 -6.01 -4.32 -25.82
C ARG A 14 -5.12 -5.14 -24.90
N LEU A 15 -4.61 -4.53 -23.82
CA LEU A 15 -3.74 -5.20 -22.85
C LEU A 15 -4.48 -6.18 -21.96
N LEU A 16 -5.68 -5.81 -21.49
CA LEU A 16 -6.43 -6.57 -20.51
C LEU A 16 -7.45 -7.55 -21.12
N GLY A 17 -7.82 -7.36 -22.40
CA GLY A 17 -8.81 -8.23 -23.06
C GLY A 17 -10.10 -8.32 -22.26
N ASP A 18 -10.47 -9.52 -21.85
CA ASP A 18 -11.71 -9.83 -21.13
C ASP A 18 -11.72 -9.25 -19.69
N ASP A 19 -10.58 -8.92 -19.12
CA ASP A 19 -10.49 -8.28 -17.78
C ASP A 19 -10.75 -6.77 -17.81
N TYR A 20 -10.81 -6.15 -19.00
CA TYR A 20 -11.01 -4.72 -19.13
C TYR A 20 -12.29 -4.20 -18.44
N PRO A 21 -13.46 -4.84 -18.55
CA PRO A 21 -14.68 -4.35 -17.89
C PRO A 21 -14.51 -4.25 -16.37
N ARG A 22 -13.92 -5.28 -15.75
CA ARG A 22 -13.64 -5.30 -14.31
C ARG A 22 -12.66 -4.21 -13.89
N PHE A 23 -11.63 -3.97 -14.70
CA PHE A 23 -10.69 -2.88 -14.49
C PHE A 23 -11.39 -1.52 -14.57
N ALA A 24 -12.23 -1.29 -15.60
CA ALA A 24 -12.96 -0.04 -15.76
C ALA A 24 -13.92 0.22 -14.59
N GLU A 25 -14.62 -0.79 -14.10
CA GLU A 25 -15.46 -0.73 -12.90
C GLU A 25 -14.65 -0.36 -11.66
N SER A 26 -13.45 -0.91 -11.51
CA SER A 26 -12.58 -0.61 -10.37
C SER A 26 -12.13 0.85 -10.31
N LEU A 27 -12.04 1.53 -11.46
CA LEU A 27 -11.70 2.96 -11.53
C LEU A 27 -12.85 3.88 -11.09
N GLU A 28 -14.09 3.40 -11.11
CA GLU A 28 -15.26 4.12 -10.63
C GLU A 28 -15.52 3.89 -9.13
N SER A 29 -14.90 2.87 -8.56
CA SER A 29 -15.03 2.56 -7.13
C SER A 29 -14.15 3.46 -6.26
N GLU A 30 -14.53 3.63 -5.00
CA GLU A 30 -13.71 4.34 -4.02
C GLU A 30 -12.40 3.57 -3.77
N SER A 31 -11.26 4.28 -3.83
CA SER A 31 -9.96 3.66 -3.59
C SER A 31 -9.85 3.16 -2.14
N PRO A 32 -9.48 1.90 -1.92
CA PRO A 32 -9.32 1.37 -0.58
C PRO A 32 -8.21 2.11 0.16
N THR A 33 -8.47 2.41 1.42
CA THR A 33 -7.47 3.01 2.31
C THR A 33 -6.76 1.91 3.07
N SER A 34 -5.42 1.95 3.09
CA SER A 34 -4.62 0.99 3.85
C SER A 34 -3.50 1.66 4.62
N ILE A 35 -3.10 1.00 5.70
CA ILE A 35 -2.00 1.42 6.56
C ILE A 35 -1.06 0.25 6.82
N ARG A 36 0.21 0.56 7.07
CA ARG A 36 1.20 -0.38 7.56
C ARG A 36 1.63 0.02 8.97
N LEU A 37 1.44 -0.88 9.94
CA LEU A 37 1.87 -0.67 11.32
C LEU A 37 3.39 -0.70 11.42
N ASN A 38 3.92 0.08 12.35
CA ASN A 38 5.31 -0.02 12.76
C ASN A 38 5.42 -0.99 13.94
N PRO A 39 5.97 -2.19 13.74
CA PRO A 39 6.01 -3.20 14.79
C PRO A 39 6.84 -2.80 16.01
N SER A 40 7.77 -1.84 15.83
CA SER A 40 8.61 -1.34 16.94
C SER A 40 7.91 -0.29 17.81
N LYS A 41 6.77 0.26 17.36
CA LYS A 41 6.08 1.37 18.04
C LYS A 41 4.61 1.13 18.32
N SER A 42 4.01 0.12 17.70
CA SER A 42 2.59 -0.15 17.88
C SER A 42 2.34 -1.60 18.23
N THR A 43 1.65 -1.78 19.35
CA THR A 43 1.01 -3.05 19.67
C THR A 43 -0.48 -2.86 19.38
N PRO A 44 -1.05 -3.56 18.41
CA PRO A 44 -2.47 -3.43 18.11
C PRO A 44 -3.31 -3.87 19.32
N THR A 45 -4.12 -2.97 19.83
CA THR A 45 -5.16 -3.31 20.79
C THR A 45 -6.52 -3.26 20.07
N GLY A 46 -7.07 -4.42 19.73
CA GLY A 46 -8.34 -4.53 19.03
C GLY A 46 -8.22 -4.71 17.51
N THR A 47 -9.37 -4.74 16.83
CA THR A 47 -9.47 -4.89 15.39
C THR A 47 -9.14 -3.57 14.70
N ILE A 48 -8.10 -3.57 13.86
CA ILE A 48 -7.68 -2.38 13.09
C ILE A 48 -8.44 -2.31 11.77
N GLY A 49 -8.63 -3.45 11.11
CA GLY A 49 -9.25 -3.59 9.80
C GLY A 49 -8.94 -4.95 9.19
N ASP A 50 -9.24 -5.12 7.92
CA ASP A 50 -8.98 -6.37 7.20
C ASP A 50 -7.49 -6.49 6.87
N PRO A 51 -6.85 -7.65 7.09
CA PRO A 51 -5.43 -7.81 6.83
C PRO A 51 -5.11 -7.76 5.33
N VAL A 52 -4.01 -7.12 4.99
CA VAL A 52 -3.41 -7.23 3.65
C VAL A 52 -2.68 -8.57 3.57
N LEU A 53 -3.14 -9.49 2.73
CA LEU A 53 -2.70 -10.89 2.71
C LEU A 53 -1.19 -11.09 2.48
N TRP A 54 -0.53 -10.17 1.81
CA TRP A 54 0.90 -10.23 1.50
C TRP A 54 1.77 -9.37 2.42
N ALA A 55 1.15 -8.64 3.38
CA ALA A 55 1.86 -7.73 4.26
C ALA A 55 1.52 -7.98 5.72
N ARG A 56 2.44 -8.57 6.46
CA ARG A 56 2.24 -8.99 7.88
C ARG A 56 1.68 -7.90 8.78
N HIS A 57 2.02 -6.64 8.51
CA HIS A 57 1.62 -5.48 9.31
C HIS A 57 0.72 -4.52 8.52
N GLY A 58 0.21 -4.95 7.36
CA GLY A 58 -0.68 -4.19 6.50
C GLY A 58 -2.15 -4.45 6.81
N PHE A 59 -2.96 -3.38 6.82
CA PHE A 59 -4.40 -3.46 7.08
C PHE A 59 -5.16 -2.53 6.16
N TYR A 60 -6.27 -3.00 5.61
CA TYR A 60 -7.28 -2.17 4.98
C TYR A 60 -8.18 -1.57 6.05
N LEU A 61 -8.50 -0.29 5.91
CA LEU A 61 -9.43 0.41 6.79
C LEU A 61 -10.82 0.44 6.16
N SER A 62 -11.85 0.35 6.98
CA SER A 62 -13.26 0.44 6.53
C SER A 62 -13.64 1.82 6.00
N SER A 63 -12.89 2.85 6.37
CA SER A 63 -13.06 4.22 5.90
C SER A 63 -11.73 4.98 5.95
N ARG A 64 -11.66 6.10 5.24
CA ARG A 64 -10.47 6.97 5.27
C ARG A 64 -10.61 8.00 6.40
N PRO A 65 -9.86 7.86 7.51
CA PRO A 65 -9.87 8.86 8.58
C PRO A 65 -9.08 10.13 8.18
N THR A 66 -9.27 11.19 8.94
CA THR A 66 -8.46 12.41 8.79
C THR A 66 -7.11 12.21 9.46
N PHE A 67 -6.20 11.56 8.77
CA PHE A 67 -4.88 11.16 9.26
C PHE A 67 -4.05 12.29 9.85
N THR A 68 -4.19 13.51 9.32
CA THR A 68 -3.43 14.70 9.75
C THR A 68 -3.60 15.01 11.24
N PHE A 69 -4.73 14.65 11.84
CA PHE A 69 -5.02 14.88 13.25
C PHE A 69 -4.75 13.65 14.13
N ASP A 70 -4.27 12.54 13.56
CA ASP A 70 -3.92 11.37 14.38
C ASP A 70 -2.50 11.50 14.95
N PRO A 71 -2.34 11.66 16.26
CA PRO A 71 -1.03 11.77 16.90
C PRO A 71 -0.18 10.50 16.70
N ARG A 72 -0.81 9.33 16.47
CA ARG A 72 -0.11 8.07 16.24
C ARG A 72 0.60 8.06 14.87
N LEU A 73 0.02 8.74 13.86
CA LEU A 73 0.71 8.92 12.58
C LEU A 73 1.99 9.72 12.78
N HIS A 74 1.90 10.85 13.48
CA HIS A 74 3.03 11.74 13.74
C HIS A 74 4.09 11.08 14.65
N ALA A 75 3.67 10.20 15.55
CA ALA A 75 4.57 9.38 16.35
C ALA A 75 5.23 8.23 15.57
N GLY A 76 4.82 7.99 14.32
CA GLY A 76 5.33 6.92 13.47
C GLY A 76 4.88 5.52 13.91
N ALA A 77 3.70 5.41 14.57
CA ALA A 77 3.13 4.13 14.94
C ALA A 77 2.61 3.35 13.72
N TYR A 78 2.27 4.05 12.66
CA TYR A 78 1.90 3.47 11.38
C TYR A 78 2.25 4.41 10.22
N TYR A 79 2.23 3.88 9.01
CA TYR A 79 2.40 4.61 7.76
C TYR A 79 1.19 4.40 6.86
N VAL A 80 0.64 5.48 6.29
CA VAL A 80 -0.43 5.38 5.29
C VAL A 80 0.22 4.96 3.98
N GLN A 81 -0.06 3.75 3.55
CA GLN A 81 0.60 3.13 2.40
C GLN A 81 -0.40 2.32 1.58
N GLU A 82 -0.28 2.39 0.28
CA GLU A 82 -1.04 1.56 -0.63
C GLU A 82 -0.67 0.09 -0.43
N ALA A 83 -1.68 -0.78 -0.35
CA ALA A 83 -1.48 -2.20 -0.11
C ALA A 83 -0.59 -2.88 -1.16
N ALA A 84 -0.71 -2.50 -2.45
CA ALA A 84 0.14 -3.02 -3.51
C ALA A 84 1.62 -2.71 -3.27
N SER A 85 1.95 -1.52 -2.76
CA SER A 85 3.33 -1.13 -2.43
C SER A 85 3.92 -1.95 -1.29
N MET A 86 3.10 -2.46 -0.37
CA MET A 86 3.54 -3.34 0.72
C MET A 86 4.04 -4.71 0.25
N PHE A 87 3.78 -5.09 -1.00
CA PHE A 87 4.29 -6.34 -1.57
C PHE A 87 5.83 -6.38 -1.63
N LEU A 88 6.48 -5.22 -1.64
CA LEU A 88 7.93 -5.11 -1.59
C LEU A 88 8.54 -5.85 -0.38
N ASN A 89 7.88 -5.80 0.78
CA ASN A 89 8.34 -6.52 1.98
C ASN A 89 8.46 -8.03 1.73
N ARG A 90 7.50 -8.61 1.02
CA ARG A 90 7.55 -10.02 0.67
C ARG A 90 8.75 -10.35 -0.22
N VAL A 91 9.03 -9.49 -1.20
CA VAL A 91 10.18 -9.65 -2.09
C VAL A 91 11.49 -9.55 -1.31
N ILE A 92 11.63 -8.52 -0.47
CA ILE A 92 12.83 -8.34 0.36
C ILE A 92 13.07 -9.59 1.23
N ARG A 93 12.06 -10.06 1.95
CA ARG A 93 12.17 -11.24 2.82
C ARG A 93 12.49 -12.53 2.07
N GLN A 94 12.11 -12.62 0.81
CA GLN A 94 12.40 -13.80 0.00
C GLN A 94 13.88 -13.84 -0.46
N TYR A 95 14.51 -12.70 -0.67
CA TYR A 95 15.84 -12.63 -1.29
C TYR A 95 16.92 -12.07 -0.39
N VAL A 96 16.57 -11.39 0.70
CA VAL A 96 17.53 -10.77 1.61
C VAL A 96 17.44 -11.48 2.97
N HIS A 97 18.43 -12.28 3.29
CA HIS A 97 18.48 -13.09 4.52
C HIS A 97 19.54 -12.60 5.52
N GLU A 98 20.43 -11.72 5.08
CA GLU A 98 21.52 -11.17 5.87
C GLU A 98 21.39 -9.65 5.96
N PRO A 99 21.92 -9.00 7.00
CA PRO A 99 21.99 -7.54 7.05
C PRO A 99 22.70 -6.95 5.85
N VAL A 100 22.05 -6.05 5.13
CA VAL A 100 22.57 -5.43 3.92
C VAL A 100 22.56 -3.91 4.03
N ARG A 101 23.41 -3.26 3.21
CA ARG A 101 23.27 -1.83 2.95
C ARG A 101 22.23 -1.64 1.86
N TYR A 102 21.21 -0.86 2.17
CA TYR A 102 20.10 -0.58 1.25
C TYR A 102 20.20 0.85 0.70
N LEU A 103 20.12 0.99 -0.61
CA LEU A 103 20.07 2.28 -1.29
C LEU A 103 18.73 2.42 -2.00
N ASP A 104 17.95 3.41 -1.62
CA ASP A 104 16.70 3.76 -2.28
C ASP A 104 16.90 5.03 -3.13
N LEU A 105 16.89 4.88 -4.44
CA LEU A 105 17.06 5.98 -5.40
C LEU A 105 15.78 6.83 -5.57
N CYS A 106 14.64 6.36 -5.03
CA CYS A 106 13.34 7.03 -5.09
C CYS A 106 12.72 7.14 -3.69
N ALA A 107 13.53 7.50 -2.69
CA ALA A 107 13.20 7.41 -1.26
C ALA A 107 12.01 8.26 -0.81
N ALA A 108 11.73 9.38 -1.43
CA ALA A 108 10.61 10.24 -1.04
C ALA A 108 9.27 9.69 -1.57
N PRO A 109 8.23 9.69 -0.75
CA PRO A 109 8.08 10.16 0.64
C PRO A 109 8.41 9.11 1.73
N GLY A 110 9.13 8.04 1.43
CA GLY A 110 9.63 7.09 2.43
C GLY A 110 8.88 5.76 2.53
N GLY A 111 7.85 5.54 1.74
CA GLY A 111 7.03 4.33 1.82
C GLY A 111 7.83 3.03 1.63
N LYS A 112 8.70 2.97 0.63
CA LYS A 112 9.56 1.82 0.34
C LYS A 112 10.74 1.73 1.29
N SER A 113 11.40 2.87 1.56
CA SER A 113 12.55 2.92 2.49
C SER A 113 12.17 2.46 3.89
N THR A 114 11.07 2.97 4.44
CA THR A 114 10.62 2.58 5.79
C THR A 114 10.12 1.14 5.84
N GLU A 115 9.64 0.59 4.73
CA GLU A 115 9.27 -0.81 4.63
C GLU A 115 10.48 -1.72 4.63
N ALA A 116 11.53 -1.36 3.87
CA ALA A 116 12.78 -2.12 3.83
C ALA A 116 13.47 -2.17 5.20
N VAL A 117 13.42 -1.07 5.96
CA VAL A 117 13.96 -1.03 7.34
C VAL A 117 13.15 -1.87 8.33
N ALA A 118 11.84 -2.03 8.09
CA ALA A 118 10.94 -2.81 8.95
C ALA A 118 10.87 -4.30 8.57
N SER A 119 11.57 -4.71 7.51
CA SER A 119 11.63 -6.10 7.04
C SER A 119 12.61 -6.91 7.81
#